data_c7c78dbac1e99a1d4cd7d42bdf00ab87
#
_entry.id   c7c78dbac1e99a1d4cd7d42bdf00ab87
#
_cell.length_a   1.000
_cell.length_b   1.000
_cell.length_c   1.000
_cell.angle_alpha   90.00
_cell.angle_beta   90.00
_cell.angle_gamma   90.00
#
_symmetry.space_group_name_H-M   'P 1'
#
loop_
_entity.id
_entity.type
_entity.pdbx_description
1 polymer ?
#
loop_
_entity_poly.entity_id
_entity_poly.type
_entity_poly.pdbx_seq_one_letter_code
_entity_poly.pdbx_strand_id
1 'polypeptide(L)'
;MNLEERLAGAVRHYWQTRLKQKETQGSVTGVQDYGARADVTGGKHMDGFASLICDLIAESGIGAECIHKGSRSDLPGYFRPAKDWDLVVVADKRLLALMEFKSQAGPSYGNNCNNRVEEALGNATDLWTAFRENTFGDSKAPWAGYLMLLEDAAGSTSPVRVAEPHFKIRPEFRDSNYEKTRKSVSYAKRYELFCRKLVLERLYSSACLIMSDRESGLLGKFTEPSADLRFTDFVASLTGKATEYKKAKELEGH
;
A
#
# COMPACT_ATOMS: atom_id res chain seq x y z
N MET A 1 -7.76 17.79 -14.70
CA MET A 1 -7.53 17.60 -13.24
C MET A 1 -6.08 17.17 -13.10
N ASN A 2 -5.31 17.86 -12.28
CA ASN A 2 -3.91 17.51 -12.06
C ASN A 2 -3.78 16.29 -11.12
N LEU A 3 -2.57 15.73 -10.98
CA LEU A 3 -2.35 14.52 -10.19
C LEU A 3 -2.71 14.71 -8.70
N GLU A 4 -2.44 15.87 -8.13
CA GLU A 4 -2.75 16.20 -6.75
C GLU A 4 -4.26 16.25 -6.49
N GLU A 5 -5.04 16.87 -7.39
CA GLU A 5 -6.50 16.89 -7.32
C GLU A 5 -7.11 15.49 -7.42
N ARG A 6 -6.54 14.64 -8.28
CA ARG A 6 -6.97 13.24 -8.42
C ARG A 6 -6.68 12.44 -7.15
N LEU A 7 -5.50 12.62 -6.56
CA LEU A 7 -5.13 12.00 -5.29
C LEU A 7 -6.04 12.48 -4.15
N ALA A 8 -6.33 13.79 -4.08
CA ALA A 8 -7.30 14.35 -3.15
C ALA A 8 -8.69 13.71 -3.29
N GLY A 9 -9.10 13.40 -4.51
CA GLY A 9 -10.32 12.65 -4.79
C GLY A 9 -10.31 11.24 -4.21
N ALA A 10 -9.20 10.51 -4.34
CA ALA A 10 -9.02 9.17 -3.78
C ALA A 10 -9.03 9.19 -2.24
N VAL A 11 -8.37 10.17 -1.62
CA VAL A 11 -8.38 10.37 -0.15
C VAL A 11 -9.78 10.68 0.35
N ARG A 12 -10.52 11.55 -0.34
CA ARG A 12 -11.93 11.86 -0.01
C ARG A 12 -12.80 10.61 -0.08
N HIS A 13 -12.66 9.82 -1.15
CA HIS A 13 -13.38 8.56 -1.31
C HIS A 13 -13.12 7.59 -0.15
N TYR A 14 -11.86 7.47 0.28
CA TYR A 14 -11.46 6.65 1.42
C TYR A 14 -12.24 7.02 2.69
N TRP A 15 -12.23 8.30 3.08
CA TRP A 15 -12.89 8.73 4.31
C TRP A 15 -14.41 8.68 4.23
N GLN A 16 -15.00 9.01 3.07
CA GLN A 16 -16.44 8.89 2.86
C GLN A 16 -16.91 7.44 2.97
N THR A 17 -16.16 6.50 2.40
CA THR A 17 -16.49 5.07 2.47
C THR A 17 -16.40 4.56 3.91
N ARG A 18 -15.37 4.95 4.65
CA ARG A 18 -15.24 4.58 6.07
C ARG A 18 -16.33 5.19 6.95
N LEU A 19 -16.76 6.40 6.67
CA LEU A 19 -17.89 7.02 7.38
C LEU A 19 -19.17 6.23 7.18
N LYS A 20 -19.52 5.93 5.93
CA LYS A 20 -20.71 5.12 5.59
C LYS A 20 -20.68 3.73 6.24
N GLN A 21 -19.52 3.07 6.27
CA GLN A 21 -19.37 1.77 6.93
C GLN A 21 -19.68 1.84 8.42
N LYS A 22 -19.24 2.88 9.12
CA LYS A 22 -19.55 3.07 10.54
C LYS A 22 -21.03 3.32 10.79
N GLU A 23 -21.68 4.13 9.97
CA GLU A 23 -23.12 4.40 10.06
C GLU A 23 -23.93 3.12 9.88
N THR A 24 -23.57 2.29 8.90
CA THR A 24 -24.24 1.01 8.63
C THR A 24 -24.07 0.01 9.78
N GLN A 25 -22.88 -0.08 10.36
CA GLN A 25 -22.62 -0.98 11.50
C GLN A 25 -23.37 -0.57 12.76
N GLY A 26 -23.43 0.72 13.06
CA GLY A 26 -24.18 1.25 14.22
C GLY A 26 -25.68 1.03 14.12
N SER A 27 -26.24 0.98 12.90
CA SER A 27 -27.67 0.77 12.68
C SER A 27 -28.13 -0.69 12.78
N VAL A 28 -27.23 -1.66 12.56
CA VAL A 28 -27.58 -3.09 12.51
C VAL A 28 -27.44 -3.81 13.86
N THR A 29 -26.48 -3.42 14.70
CA THR A 29 -26.15 -4.19 15.91
C THR A 29 -26.32 -3.44 17.21
N GLY A 30 -26.49 -2.11 17.20
CA GLY A 30 -26.49 -1.29 18.43
C GLY A 30 -25.18 -1.37 19.25
N VAL A 31 -24.24 -2.22 18.86
CA VAL A 31 -22.94 -2.43 19.48
C VAL A 31 -21.88 -2.14 18.41
N GLN A 32 -21.04 -1.15 18.66
CA GLN A 32 -19.86 -0.91 17.83
C GLN A 32 -18.86 -2.03 18.07
N ASP A 33 -18.86 -3.05 17.20
CA ASP A 33 -17.82 -4.08 17.23
C ASP A 33 -16.53 -3.49 16.65
N TYR A 34 -15.56 -3.23 17.52
CA TYR A 34 -14.22 -2.72 17.17
C TYR A 34 -13.28 -3.82 16.64
N GLY A 35 -13.80 -5.03 16.41
CA GLY A 35 -13.00 -6.19 15.99
C GLY A 35 -12.76 -6.27 14.47
N ALA A 36 -11.74 -7.02 14.11
CA ALA A 36 -11.22 -7.23 12.75
C ALA A 36 -12.23 -7.76 11.69
N ARG A 37 -13.46 -8.15 12.09
CA ARG A 37 -14.51 -8.59 11.15
C ARG A 37 -15.06 -7.47 10.27
N ALA A 38 -14.91 -6.21 10.68
CA ALA A 38 -15.26 -5.06 9.86
C ALA A 38 -14.29 -4.81 8.70
N ASP A 39 -13.06 -5.30 8.80
CA ASP A 39 -12.04 -5.20 7.74
C ASP A 39 -12.33 -6.16 6.57
N VAL A 40 -13.05 -7.26 6.79
CA VAL A 40 -13.34 -8.27 5.74
C VAL A 40 -14.36 -7.79 4.69
N THR A 41 -15.23 -6.84 5.03
CA THR A 41 -16.09 -6.13 4.06
C THR A 41 -15.40 -4.87 3.49
N GLY A 42 -14.15 -4.65 3.83
CA GLY A 42 -13.47 -3.37 3.88
C GLY A 42 -12.61 -2.98 2.67
N GLY A 43 -12.46 -3.81 1.64
CA GLY A 43 -11.65 -3.46 0.44
C GLY A 43 -12.11 -2.17 -0.26
N LYS A 44 -13.39 -1.87 -0.21
CA LYS A 44 -14.01 -0.75 -0.95
C LYS A 44 -13.48 0.65 -0.59
N HIS A 45 -12.91 0.85 0.59
CA HIS A 45 -12.37 2.16 0.96
C HIS A 45 -11.09 2.51 0.19
N MET A 46 -10.34 1.53 -0.32
CA MET A 46 -9.18 1.75 -1.18
C MET A 46 -9.51 1.81 -2.68
N ASP A 47 -10.76 1.58 -3.07
CA ASP A 47 -11.19 1.56 -4.48
C ASP A 47 -10.90 2.90 -5.21
N GLY A 48 -10.93 4.01 -4.50
CA GLY A 48 -10.56 5.32 -5.05
C GLY A 48 -9.11 5.37 -5.52
N PHE A 49 -8.19 4.79 -4.73
CA PHE A 49 -6.78 4.68 -5.11
C PHE A 49 -6.59 3.67 -6.24
N ALA A 50 -7.25 2.51 -6.16
CA ALA A 50 -7.17 1.51 -7.22
C ALA A 50 -7.67 2.06 -8.56
N SER A 51 -8.79 2.80 -8.57
CA SER A 51 -9.31 3.43 -9.78
C SER A 51 -8.36 4.49 -10.33
N LEU A 52 -7.83 5.37 -9.48
CA LEU A 52 -6.84 6.37 -9.87
C LEU A 52 -5.61 5.74 -10.54
N ILE A 53 -5.08 4.67 -9.96
CA ILE A 53 -3.93 3.96 -10.52
C ILE A 53 -4.28 3.28 -11.85
N CYS A 54 -5.47 2.68 -11.98
CA CYS A 54 -5.93 2.12 -13.27
C CYS A 54 -5.95 3.17 -14.37
N ASP A 55 -6.50 4.35 -14.07
CA ASP A 55 -6.55 5.47 -15.04
C ASP A 55 -5.14 5.90 -15.47
N LEU A 56 -4.21 6.03 -14.50
CA LEU A 56 -2.82 6.43 -14.77
C LEU A 56 -2.08 5.39 -15.62
N ILE A 57 -2.32 4.09 -15.38
CA ILE A 57 -1.77 3.02 -16.21
C ILE A 57 -2.34 3.09 -17.63
N ALA A 58 -3.65 3.26 -17.76
CA ALA A 58 -4.30 3.41 -19.08
C ALA A 58 -3.80 4.64 -19.85
N GLU A 59 -3.64 5.78 -19.17
CA GLU A 59 -3.06 7.01 -19.73
C GLU A 59 -1.61 6.82 -20.19
N SER A 60 -0.87 5.89 -19.56
CA SER A 60 0.48 5.52 -20.00
C SER A 60 0.49 4.62 -21.24
N GLY A 61 -0.70 4.24 -21.75
CA GLY A 61 -0.91 3.49 -22.99
C GLY A 61 -0.89 1.97 -22.81
N ILE A 62 -1.13 1.46 -21.59
CA ILE A 62 -1.46 0.05 -21.34
C ILE A 62 -2.98 -0.11 -21.44
N GLY A 63 -3.46 -1.02 -22.27
CA GLY A 63 -4.89 -1.24 -22.46
C GLY A 63 -5.61 -1.63 -21.17
N ALA A 64 -6.85 -1.18 -21.00
CA ALA A 64 -7.64 -1.46 -19.80
C ALA A 64 -7.87 -2.97 -19.59
N GLU A 65 -7.89 -3.75 -20.67
CA GLU A 65 -7.99 -5.22 -20.65
C GLU A 65 -6.80 -5.91 -19.98
N CYS A 66 -5.66 -5.23 -19.88
CA CYS A 66 -4.45 -5.70 -19.23
C CYS A 66 -4.46 -5.46 -17.70
N ILE A 67 -5.42 -4.68 -17.20
CA ILE A 67 -5.48 -4.27 -15.78
C ILE A 67 -6.54 -5.11 -15.06
N HIS A 68 -6.13 -5.84 -14.04
CA HIS A 68 -6.98 -6.78 -13.33
C HIS A 68 -7.12 -6.42 -11.86
N LYS A 69 -8.36 -6.53 -11.34
CA LYS A 69 -8.72 -6.33 -9.93
C LYS A 69 -9.71 -7.40 -9.48
N GLY A 70 -9.80 -7.64 -8.17
CA GLY A 70 -10.72 -8.60 -7.58
C GLY A 70 -10.44 -10.02 -8.06
N SER A 71 -11.46 -10.80 -8.42
CA SER A 71 -11.32 -12.23 -8.77
C SER A 71 -10.38 -12.55 -9.96
N ARG A 72 -9.76 -11.55 -10.59
CA ARG A 72 -8.80 -11.73 -11.67
C ARG A 72 -7.39 -11.21 -11.32
N SER A 73 -7.17 -10.82 -10.07
CA SER A 73 -5.87 -10.38 -9.57
C SER A 73 -5.12 -11.44 -8.77
N ASP A 74 -5.62 -12.68 -8.77
CA ASP A 74 -4.90 -13.82 -8.21
C ASP A 74 -3.67 -14.16 -9.04
N LEU A 75 -2.53 -14.24 -8.36
CA LEU A 75 -1.29 -14.76 -8.94
C LEU A 75 -0.85 -16.00 -8.18
N PRO A 76 -0.31 -17.02 -8.88
CA PRO A 76 0.27 -18.17 -8.21
C PRO A 76 1.44 -17.75 -7.32
N GLY A 77 1.51 -18.31 -6.12
CA GLY A 77 2.61 -18.14 -5.18
C GLY A 77 3.57 -19.30 -5.21
N TYR A 78 4.64 -19.20 -4.42
CA TYR A 78 5.57 -20.32 -4.18
C TYR A 78 5.21 -21.09 -2.90
N PHE A 79 4.92 -20.35 -1.82
CA PHE A 79 4.59 -20.94 -0.52
C PHE A 79 3.09 -21.20 -0.33
N ARG A 80 2.27 -20.79 -1.28
CA ARG A 80 0.81 -20.93 -1.31
C ARG A 80 0.30 -21.05 -2.74
N PRO A 81 -0.88 -21.69 -2.96
CA PRO A 81 -1.39 -21.89 -4.33
C PRO A 81 -1.60 -20.58 -5.09
N ALA A 82 -2.16 -19.55 -4.44
CA ALA A 82 -2.43 -18.26 -5.03
C ALA A 82 -2.43 -17.14 -3.98
N LYS A 83 -2.22 -15.92 -4.43
CA LYS A 83 -2.35 -14.66 -3.69
C LYS A 83 -3.21 -13.69 -4.51
N ASP A 84 -4.28 -13.24 -3.89
CA ASP A 84 -5.10 -12.13 -4.41
C ASP A 84 -4.38 -10.79 -4.15
N TRP A 85 -3.99 -10.10 -5.21
CA TRP A 85 -3.39 -8.77 -5.17
C TRP A 85 -4.46 -7.71 -5.39
N ASP A 86 -4.27 -6.51 -4.88
CA ASP A 86 -5.25 -5.43 -5.06
C ASP A 86 -5.34 -4.95 -6.51
N LEU A 87 -4.23 -5.04 -7.26
CA LEU A 87 -4.16 -4.75 -8.68
C LEU A 87 -3.01 -5.51 -9.34
N VAL A 88 -3.27 -6.07 -10.53
CA VAL A 88 -2.29 -6.78 -11.35
C VAL A 88 -2.38 -6.28 -12.79
N VAL A 89 -1.24 -6.12 -13.44
CA VAL A 89 -1.13 -5.76 -14.85
C VAL A 89 -0.45 -6.87 -15.61
N VAL A 90 -1.20 -7.47 -16.53
CA VAL A 90 -0.70 -8.55 -17.40
C VAL A 90 -0.96 -8.17 -18.86
N ALA A 91 0.10 -8.08 -19.66
CA ALA A 91 0.00 -7.84 -21.09
C ALA A 91 0.83 -8.88 -21.85
N ASP A 92 0.30 -9.38 -22.96
CA ASP A 92 0.92 -10.41 -23.81
C ASP A 92 1.40 -11.63 -22.98
N LYS A 93 0.59 -12.06 -21.99
CA LYS A 93 0.89 -13.14 -21.03
C LYS A 93 2.12 -12.87 -20.14
N ARG A 94 2.61 -11.63 -20.06
CA ARG A 94 3.72 -11.22 -19.20
C ARG A 94 3.19 -10.42 -18.01
N LEU A 95 3.62 -10.75 -16.82
CA LEU A 95 3.34 -10.00 -15.61
C LEU A 95 4.17 -8.71 -15.63
N LEU A 96 3.54 -7.56 -15.77
CA LEU A 96 4.21 -6.26 -15.84
C LEU A 96 4.32 -5.56 -14.49
N ALA A 97 3.20 -5.53 -13.75
CA ALA A 97 3.13 -4.86 -12.47
C ALA A 97 2.09 -5.50 -11.55
N LEU A 98 2.27 -5.29 -10.26
CA LEU A 98 1.31 -5.66 -9.22
C LEU A 98 1.39 -4.68 -8.05
N MET A 99 0.31 -4.55 -7.29
CA MET A 99 0.24 -3.58 -6.20
C MET A 99 -0.52 -4.10 -5.01
N GLU A 100 -0.08 -3.64 -3.84
CA GLU A 100 -0.83 -3.71 -2.60
C GLU A 100 -1.19 -2.31 -2.10
N PHE A 101 -2.46 -2.13 -1.78
CA PHE A 101 -2.99 -0.93 -1.15
C PHE A 101 -3.33 -1.24 0.30
N LYS A 102 -2.71 -0.56 1.22
CA LYS A 102 -2.95 -0.76 2.65
C LYS A 102 -3.36 0.55 3.30
N SER A 103 -4.20 0.44 4.30
CA SER A 103 -4.53 1.58 5.14
C SER A 103 -4.57 1.19 6.60
N GLN A 104 -4.37 2.19 7.45
CA GLN A 104 -4.57 2.04 8.88
C GLN A 104 -5.19 3.29 9.47
N ALA A 105 -6.31 3.10 10.17
CA ALA A 105 -6.92 4.10 11.03
C ALA A 105 -7.14 3.51 12.42
N GLY A 106 -7.11 4.38 13.45
CA GLY A 106 -7.32 3.96 14.83
C GLY A 106 -8.65 3.26 15.10
N PRO A 107 -8.75 2.64 16.30
CA PRO A 107 -7.85 2.83 17.44
C PRO A 107 -6.63 1.88 17.52
N SER A 108 -6.64 0.73 16.84
CA SER A 108 -5.65 -0.35 17.02
C SER A 108 -4.42 -0.18 16.13
N TYR A 109 -3.52 0.76 16.46
CA TYR A 109 -2.32 0.98 15.63
C TYR A 109 -1.25 -0.10 15.79
N GLY A 110 -1.02 -0.65 17.00
CA GLY A 110 0.09 -1.53 17.29
C GLY A 110 0.05 -2.86 16.54
N ASN A 111 -1.00 -3.64 16.77
CA ASN A 111 -1.17 -4.95 16.14
C ASN A 111 -1.25 -4.81 14.61
N ASN A 112 -1.99 -3.82 14.12
CA ASN A 112 -2.14 -3.62 12.69
C ASN A 112 -0.81 -3.23 12.03
N CYS A 113 0.03 -2.42 12.67
CA CYS A 113 1.34 -2.07 12.12
C CYS A 113 2.23 -3.32 11.95
N ASN A 114 2.28 -4.20 12.96
CA ASN A 114 3.04 -5.45 12.87
C ASN A 114 2.49 -6.36 11.76
N ASN A 115 1.17 -6.55 11.71
CA ASN A 115 0.53 -7.35 10.67
C ASN A 115 0.84 -6.82 9.27
N ARG A 116 0.82 -5.50 9.04
CA ARG A 116 1.16 -4.90 7.73
C ARG A 116 2.61 -5.16 7.35
N VAL A 117 3.54 -5.14 8.32
CA VAL A 117 4.94 -5.51 8.08
C VAL A 117 5.05 -6.98 7.68
N GLU A 118 4.45 -7.88 8.45
CA GLU A 118 4.47 -9.32 8.21
C GLU A 118 3.85 -9.68 6.85
N GLU A 119 2.67 -9.13 6.54
CA GLU A 119 1.98 -9.33 5.27
C GLU A 119 2.83 -8.88 4.07
N ALA A 120 3.38 -7.68 4.12
CA ALA A 120 4.16 -7.15 3.00
C ALA A 120 5.45 -7.94 2.78
N LEU A 121 6.17 -8.30 3.85
CA LEU A 121 7.39 -9.12 3.75
C LEU A 121 7.07 -10.52 3.21
N GLY A 122 6.03 -11.17 3.75
CA GLY A 122 5.59 -12.48 3.29
C GLY A 122 5.14 -12.47 1.82
N ASN A 123 4.34 -11.49 1.42
CA ASN A 123 3.87 -11.34 0.05
C ASN A 123 5.01 -11.10 -0.94
N ALA A 124 5.97 -10.23 -0.59
CA ALA A 124 7.13 -9.97 -1.43
C ALA A 124 8.04 -11.21 -1.55
N THR A 125 8.30 -11.90 -0.42
CA THR A 125 9.11 -13.13 -0.42
C THR A 125 8.47 -14.21 -1.30
N ASP A 126 7.18 -14.42 -1.17
CA ASP A 126 6.41 -15.38 -1.97
C ASP A 126 6.46 -15.04 -3.46
N LEU A 127 6.20 -13.78 -3.84
CA LEU A 127 6.27 -13.29 -5.21
C LEU A 127 7.64 -13.50 -5.84
N TRP A 128 8.70 -13.04 -5.17
CA TRP A 128 10.05 -13.11 -5.76
C TRP A 128 10.59 -14.53 -5.82
N THR A 129 10.14 -15.41 -4.92
CA THR A 129 10.46 -16.83 -5.02
C THR A 129 9.73 -17.47 -6.19
N ALA A 130 8.41 -17.23 -6.34
CA ALA A 130 7.65 -17.70 -7.50
C ALA A 130 8.26 -17.20 -8.82
N PHE A 131 8.68 -15.92 -8.86
CA PHE A 131 9.33 -15.37 -10.04
C PHE A 131 10.65 -16.09 -10.38
N ARG A 132 11.53 -16.32 -9.39
CA ARG A 132 12.79 -17.04 -9.61
C ARG A 132 12.60 -18.49 -10.05
N GLU A 133 11.51 -19.11 -9.61
CA GLU A 133 11.10 -20.46 -10.02
C GLU A 133 10.34 -20.49 -11.36
N ASN A 134 10.41 -19.38 -12.12
CA ASN A 134 9.81 -19.25 -13.46
C ASN A 134 8.28 -19.46 -13.52
N THR A 135 7.57 -19.19 -12.41
CA THR A 135 6.10 -19.34 -12.35
C THR A 135 5.37 -18.43 -13.35
N PHE A 136 5.95 -17.27 -13.67
CA PHE A 136 5.36 -16.29 -14.58
C PHE A 136 5.91 -16.38 -16.03
N GLY A 137 6.52 -17.51 -16.39
CA GLY A 137 7.04 -17.76 -17.74
C GLY A 137 8.06 -16.69 -18.17
N ASP A 138 7.97 -16.23 -19.42
CA ASP A 138 8.91 -15.25 -19.99
C ASP A 138 8.77 -13.83 -19.46
N SER A 139 8.11 -13.64 -18.33
CA SER A 139 7.98 -12.31 -17.70
C SER A 139 9.35 -11.82 -17.22
N LYS A 140 9.68 -10.56 -17.56
CA LYS A 140 10.77 -9.85 -16.87
C LYS A 140 10.33 -9.55 -15.44
N ALA A 141 11.28 -9.18 -14.57
CA ALA A 141 10.97 -8.79 -13.20
C ALA A 141 9.82 -7.78 -13.16
N PRO A 142 8.68 -8.12 -12.52
CA PRO A 142 7.53 -7.24 -12.45
C PRO A 142 7.82 -6.02 -11.59
N TRP A 143 7.12 -4.93 -11.85
CA TRP A 143 7.11 -3.78 -10.96
C TRP A 143 6.13 -4.08 -9.80
N ALA A 144 6.62 -4.03 -8.57
CA ALA A 144 5.82 -4.25 -7.38
C ALA A 144 5.66 -2.94 -6.61
N GLY A 145 4.42 -2.52 -6.36
CA GLY A 145 4.08 -1.28 -5.64
C GLY A 145 3.44 -1.51 -4.29
N TYR A 146 3.81 -0.69 -3.31
CA TYR A 146 3.19 -0.68 -1.98
C TYR A 146 2.69 0.72 -1.63
N LEU A 147 1.38 0.92 -1.52
CA LEU A 147 0.78 2.20 -1.15
C LEU A 147 0.15 2.08 0.24
N MET A 148 0.55 2.97 1.14
CA MET A 148 0.04 3.04 2.51
C MET A 148 -0.65 4.38 2.78
N LEU A 149 -1.92 4.32 3.21
CA LEU A 149 -2.62 5.45 3.80
C LEU A 149 -2.71 5.27 5.31
N LEU A 150 -2.13 6.19 6.07
CA LEU A 150 -2.18 6.21 7.53
C LEU A 150 -3.05 7.37 8.02
N GLU A 151 -3.94 7.09 8.98
CA GLU A 151 -4.65 8.16 9.68
C GLU A 151 -3.66 9.07 10.43
N ASP A 152 -3.72 10.37 10.17
CA ASP A 152 -3.01 11.39 10.92
C ASP A 152 -3.79 11.71 12.21
N ALA A 153 -3.36 11.12 13.30
CA ALA A 153 -3.98 11.27 14.61
C ALA A 153 -2.92 11.15 15.71
N ALA A 154 -3.23 11.61 16.91
CA ALA A 154 -2.32 11.51 18.05
C ALA A 154 -1.84 10.07 18.31
N GLY A 155 -2.71 9.05 18.06
CA GLY A 155 -2.36 7.66 18.24
C GLY A 155 -1.33 7.14 17.22
N SER A 156 -1.27 7.71 16.02
CA SER A 156 -0.30 7.35 14.98
C SER A 156 0.98 8.18 15.04
N THR A 157 0.92 9.41 15.57
CA THR A 157 2.04 10.36 15.52
C THR A 157 2.83 10.47 16.82
N SER A 158 2.33 9.92 17.93
CA SER A 158 3.01 9.95 19.23
C SER A 158 4.00 8.80 19.41
N PRO A 159 5.12 9.01 20.15
CA PRO A 159 6.05 7.96 20.50
C PRO A 159 5.42 6.83 21.34
N VAL A 160 5.78 5.60 21.06
CA VAL A 160 5.13 4.39 21.59
C VAL A 160 6.05 3.65 22.56
N ARG A 161 5.52 3.17 23.70
CA ARG A 161 6.26 2.28 24.59
C ARG A 161 6.63 0.97 23.90
N VAL A 162 7.83 0.48 24.17
CA VAL A 162 8.29 -0.83 23.71
C VAL A 162 8.84 -1.63 24.88
N ALA A 163 8.67 -2.94 24.80
CA ALA A 163 9.30 -3.88 25.72
C ALA A 163 10.64 -4.30 25.16
N GLU A 164 11.68 -4.28 25.99
CA GLU A 164 13.06 -4.66 25.64
C GLU A 164 13.60 -5.62 26.72
N PRO A 165 13.01 -6.82 26.88
CA PRO A 165 13.37 -7.70 27.98
C PRO A 165 14.81 -8.22 27.89
N HIS A 166 15.37 -8.32 26.69
CA HIS A 166 16.70 -8.89 26.46
C HIS A 166 17.60 -7.98 25.62
N PHE A 167 17.07 -7.42 24.51
CA PHE A 167 17.85 -6.61 23.58
C PHE A 167 17.18 -5.27 23.33
N LYS A 168 18.00 -4.23 23.12
CA LYS A 168 17.51 -2.91 22.76
C LYS A 168 17.04 -2.88 21.32
N ILE A 169 15.98 -2.10 21.05
CA ILE A 169 15.55 -1.82 19.68
C ILE A 169 16.65 -1.12 18.89
N ARG A 170 16.64 -1.30 17.59
CA ARG A 170 17.60 -0.66 16.68
C ARG A 170 17.53 0.87 16.80
N PRO A 171 18.66 1.59 16.61
CA PRO A 171 18.72 3.05 16.80
C PRO A 171 17.68 3.84 16.01
N GLU A 172 17.41 3.45 14.76
CA GLU A 172 16.44 4.14 13.90
C GLU A 172 14.98 4.07 14.40
N PHE A 173 14.68 3.13 15.30
CA PHE A 173 13.36 3.02 15.94
C PHE A 173 13.28 3.73 17.29
N ARG A 174 14.36 4.34 17.77
CA ARG A 174 14.37 5.06 19.04
C ARG A 174 13.82 6.47 18.86
N ASP A 175 12.92 6.86 19.78
CA ASP A 175 12.50 8.26 19.85
C ASP A 175 13.65 9.19 20.30
N SER A 176 13.58 10.46 20.00
CA SER A 176 14.60 11.46 20.38
C SER A 176 14.89 11.50 21.90
N ASN A 177 13.91 11.14 22.72
CA ASN A 177 14.01 11.07 24.18
C ASN A 177 14.15 9.62 24.71
N TYR A 178 14.55 8.67 23.86
CA TYR A 178 14.57 7.24 24.17
C TYR A 178 15.29 6.90 25.48
N GLU A 179 16.45 7.49 25.75
CA GLU A 179 17.23 7.18 26.96
C GLU A 179 16.47 7.52 28.26
N LYS A 180 15.58 8.51 28.23
CA LYS A 180 14.74 8.90 29.36
C LYS A 180 13.41 8.16 29.41
N THR A 181 12.78 7.94 28.24
CA THR A 181 11.38 7.49 28.16
C THR A 181 11.23 6.02 27.81
N ARG A 182 12.27 5.40 27.24
CA ARG A 182 12.24 4.06 26.65
C ARG A 182 11.10 3.89 25.66
N LYS A 183 10.83 4.94 24.87
CA LYS A 183 9.84 4.90 23.81
C LYS A 183 10.51 4.75 22.44
N SER A 184 9.85 4.02 21.57
CA SER A 184 10.18 4.03 20.14
C SER A 184 9.52 5.22 19.47
N VAL A 185 9.95 5.48 18.24
CA VAL A 185 9.28 6.42 17.32
C VAL A 185 7.79 6.06 17.15
N SER A 186 7.02 7.04 16.67
CA SER A 186 5.58 6.90 16.35
C SER A 186 5.31 5.85 15.27
N TYR A 187 4.06 5.42 15.12
CA TYR A 187 3.67 4.52 14.02
C TYR A 187 3.87 5.18 12.66
N ALA A 188 3.62 6.48 12.54
CA ALA A 188 3.91 7.23 11.31
C ALA A 188 5.38 7.08 10.90
N LYS A 189 6.31 7.28 11.86
CA LYS A 189 7.75 7.09 11.60
C LYS A 189 8.12 5.64 11.34
N ARG A 190 7.45 4.68 11.98
CA ARG A 190 7.67 3.25 11.70
C ARG A 190 7.26 2.89 10.27
N TYR A 191 6.12 3.39 9.78
CA TYR A 191 5.69 3.19 8.40
C TYR A 191 6.62 3.87 7.40
N GLU A 192 7.09 5.06 7.70
CA GLU A 192 8.10 5.73 6.86
C GLU A 192 9.36 4.88 6.73
N LEU A 193 9.93 4.41 7.83
CA LEU A 193 11.09 3.52 7.85
C LEU A 193 10.81 2.19 7.14
N PHE A 194 9.63 1.64 7.34
CA PHE A 194 9.22 0.40 6.71
C PHE A 194 9.10 0.53 5.19
N CYS A 195 8.38 1.53 4.70
CA CYS A 195 8.23 1.78 3.26
C CYS A 195 9.60 1.99 2.57
N ARG A 196 10.51 2.75 3.20
CA ARG A 196 11.88 2.89 2.71
C ARG A 196 12.62 1.56 2.64
N LYS A 197 12.51 0.73 3.68
CA LYS A 197 13.17 -0.58 3.71
C LYS A 197 12.61 -1.53 2.67
N LEU A 198 11.32 -1.50 2.38
CA LEU A 198 10.73 -2.28 1.29
C LEU A 198 11.41 -1.99 -0.06
N VAL A 199 11.72 -0.74 -0.34
CA VAL A 199 12.40 -0.32 -1.57
C VAL A 199 13.90 -0.62 -1.52
N LEU A 200 14.58 -0.29 -0.42
CA LEU A 200 16.02 -0.53 -0.25
C LEU A 200 16.39 -2.02 -0.35
N GLU A 201 15.56 -2.89 0.23
CA GLU A 201 15.74 -4.35 0.18
C GLU A 201 15.21 -4.96 -1.14
N ARG A 202 14.75 -4.12 -2.09
CA ARG A 202 14.21 -4.55 -3.39
C ARG A 202 13.03 -5.52 -3.29
N LEU A 203 12.29 -5.45 -2.19
CA LEU A 203 11.06 -6.22 -1.98
C LEU A 203 9.91 -5.61 -2.79
N TYR A 204 9.91 -4.28 -2.91
CA TYR A 204 9.00 -3.52 -3.78
C TYR A 204 9.81 -2.54 -4.63
N SER A 205 9.34 -2.30 -5.84
CA SER A 205 9.97 -1.36 -6.79
C SER A 205 9.78 0.09 -6.36
N SER A 206 8.64 0.39 -5.73
CA SER A 206 8.32 1.70 -5.17
C SER A 206 7.33 1.57 -4.02
N ALA A 207 7.40 2.51 -3.09
CA ALA A 207 6.44 2.63 -2.00
C ALA A 207 5.97 4.07 -1.85
N CYS A 208 4.72 4.24 -1.42
CA CYS A 208 4.12 5.54 -1.17
C CYS A 208 3.49 5.57 0.24
N LEU A 209 3.72 6.64 0.98
CA LEU A 209 3.12 6.87 2.29
C LEU A 209 2.37 8.20 2.31
N ILE A 210 1.05 8.09 2.49
CA ILE A 210 0.13 9.21 2.58
C ILE A 210 -0.44 9.26 4.00
N MET A 211 -0.55 10.45 4.57
CA MET A 211 -1.24 10.68 5.84
C MET A 211 -2.44 11.61 5.65
N SER A 212 -3.52 11.33 6.33
CA SER A 212 -4.73 12.16 6.29
C SER A 212 -5.55 11.97 7.56
N ASP A 213 -6.04 13.04 8.13
CA ASP A 213 -6.99 12.98 9.25
C ASP A 213 -8.43 12.81 8.76
N ARG A 214 -9.33 12.44 9.68
CA ARG A 214 -10.73 12.13 9.32
C ARG A 214 -11.51 13.32 8.80
N GLU A 215 -11.33 14.48 9.42
CA GLU A 215 -12.16 15.66 9.11
C GLU A 215 -11.70 16.32 7.82
N SER A 216 -10.42 16.65 7.73
CA SER A 216 -9.89 17.30 6.54
C SER A 216 -9.77 16.34 5.36
N GLY A 217 -9.63 15.05 5.61
CA GLY A 217 -9.62 14.00 4.58
C GLY A 217 -10.97 13.85 3.86
N LEU A 218 -12.10 14.12 4.52
CA LEU A 218 -13.41 14.23 3.85
C LEU A 218 -13.45 15.35 2.81
N LEU A 219 -12.57 16.35 2.93
CA LEU A 219 -12.34 17.40 1.95
C LEU A 219 -11.22 17.07 0.96
N GLY A 220 -10.61 15.89 1.09
CA GLY A 220 -9.51 15.44 0.25
C GLY A 220 -8.13 15.96 0.68
N LYS A 221 -7.98 16.51 1.89
CA LYS A 221 -6.68 16.95 2.39
C LYS A 221 -5.83 15.77 2.85
N PHE A 222 -4.56 15.84 2.55
CA PHE A 222 -3.56 14.83 2.91
C PHE A 222 -2.19 15.47 3.05
N THR A 223 -1.25 14.74 3.61
CA THR A 223 0.18 15.06 3.65
C THR A 223 1.01 13.87 3.21
N GLU A 224 2.19 14.14 2.71
CA GLU A 224 3.20 13.15 2.35
C GLU A 224 4.43 13.42 3.22
N PRO A 225 4.61 12.67 4.32
CA PRO A 225 5.58 13.02 5.37
C PRO A 225 7.04 12.83 4.93
N SER A 226 7.27 12.25 3.76
CA SER A 226 8.60 11.89 3.29
C SER A 226 8.76 12.17 1.81
N ALA A 227 9.82 12.92 1.45
CA ALA A 227 10.06 13.35 0.07
C ALA A 227 10.37 12.18 -0.89
N ASP A 228 10.89 11.07 -0.37
CA ASP A 228 11.23 9.87 -1.13
C ASP A 228 10.11 8.81 -1.17
N LEU A 229 8.95 9.10 -0.55
CA LEU A 229 7.78 8.22 -0.52
C LEU A 229 6.52 8.92 -1.07
N ARG A 230 6.70 9.88 -1.97
CA ARG A 230 5.59 10.65 -2.57
C ARG A 230 4.83 9.84 -3.61
N PHE A 231 3.57 10.14 -3.73
CA PHE A 231 2.70 9.57 -4.75
C PHE A 231 3.18 9.90 -6.17
N THR A 232 3.73 11.09 -6.37
CA THR A 232 4.31 11.50 -7.66
C THR A 232 5.44 10.57 -8.11
N ASP A 233 6.37 10.23 -7.20
CA ASP A 233 7.50 9.35 -7.49
C ASP A 233 7.03 7.91 -7.68
N PHE A 234 6.04 7.48 -6.91
CA PHE A 234 5.38 6.17 -7.07
C PHE A 234 4.76 6.02 -8.46
N VAL A 235 4.00 7.02 -8.91
CA VAL A 235 3.38 7.04 -10.24
C VAL A 235 4.43 7.12 -11.35
N ALA A 236 5.46 7.96 -11.20
CA ALA A 236 6.53 8.08 -12.18
C ALA A 236 7.27 6.74 -12.37
N SER A 237 7.54 6.02 -11.27
CA SER A 237 8.15 4.69 -11.30
C SER A 237 7.27 3.68 -12.03
N LEU A 238 5.96 3.67 -11.75
CA LEU A 238 4.99 2.77 -12.39
C LEU A 238 4.84 3.04 -13.88
N THR A 239 4.64 4.30 -14.27
CA THR A 239 4.48 4.69 -15.68
C THR A 239 5.78 4.52 -16.46
N GLY A 240 6.93 4.62 -15.78
CA GLY A 240 8.23 4.24 -16.34
C GLY A 240 8.27 2.75 -16.78
N LYS A 241 7.69 1.86 -15.97
CA LYS A 241 7.58 0.42 -16.33
C LYS A 241 6.66 0.20 -17.54
N ALA A 242 5.56 0.93 -17.62
CA ALA A 242 4.67 0.89 -18.78
C ALA A 242 5.39 1.37 -20.07
N THR A 243 6.17 2.44 -19.95
CA THR A 243 6.97 2.98 -21.05
C THR A 243 8.07 1.99 -21.49
N GLU A 244 8.76 1.34 -20.55
CA GLU A 244 9.75 0.29 -20.81
C GLU A 244 9.12 -0.85 -21.64
N TYR A 245 7.94 -1.32 -21.23
CA TYR A 245 7.24 -2.39 -21.93
C TYR A 245 6.88 -1.98 -23.37
N LYS A 246 6.28 -0.80 -23.55
CA LYS A 246 5.89 -0.30 -24.89
C LYS A 246 7.10 -0.17 -25.81
N LYS A 247 8.18 0.40 -25.30
CA LYS A 247 9.42 0.59 -26.06
C LYS A 247 10.04 -0.76 -26.47
N ALA A 248 10.03 -1.74 -25.59
CA ALA A 248 10.50 -3.08 -25.91
C ALA A 248 9.65 -3.71 -27.02
N LYS A 249 8.33 -3.57 -26.96
CA LYS A 249 7.39 -4.07 -27.96
C LYS A 249 7.61 -3.42 -29.34
N GLU A 250 7.80 -2.09 -29.39
CA GLU A 250 8.14 -1.37 -30.63
C GLU A 250 9.43 -1.89 -31.27
N LEU A 251 10.45 -2.19 -30.42
CA LEU A 251 11.74 -2.71 -30.91
C LEU A 251 11.66 -4.19 -31.35
N GLU A 252 10.73 -4.96 -30.79
CA GLU A 252 10.47 -6.36 -31.18
C GLU A 252 9.65 -6.44 -32.49
N GLY A 253 9.16 -5.32 -33.03
CA GLY A 253 8.45 -5.23 -34.32
C GLY A 253 6.99 -5.67 -34.27
N HIS A 254 6.37 -5.56 -33.10
CA HIS A 254 4.95 -5.90 -32.87
C HIS A 254 4.14 -4.69 -32.41
#